data_16ed5affde247174f5eb7b4ab40231e6
#
_entry.id   16ed5affde247174f5eb7b4ab40231e6
#
_cell.length_a   1.000
_cell.length_b   1.000
_cell.length_c   1.000
_cell.angle_alpha   90.00
_cell.angle_beta   90.00
_cell.angle_gamma   90.00
#
_symmetry.space_group_name_H-M   'P 1'
#
loop_
_entity.id
_entity.type
_entity.pdbx_description
1 polymer ?
#
loop_
_entity_poly.entity_id
_entity_poly.type
_entity_poly.pdbx_seq_one_letter_code
_entity_poly.pdbx_strand_id
1 'polypeptide(L)'
;APGEWSDQKKMPHRYSAPVDKCYCVYFVFILQGIGMNLPWNVFITAVSYFHARLATTAVADTFENTFSFTYTLSNLLFMLAVVMNARQSFFNMRGSVVIPQTITALIFAASTALVYIDVYPNTFFSITVLFVSFTGVSAALVQSGIFGLAGRFPPIYTQAVMAGQGIAGVIVSCTSLVTALSTPCITFNETNSTIAPSSSSSSSNNNNGPQPNDSVKSAAFEYFLASTVVVVLTVVAFLYLSWNDFGKFYAFAHNDKYDEIIEQQQQQQQQQQQQQHQ
;
A
#
# COMPACT_ATOMS: atom_id res chain seq x y z
N ALA A 1 -5.66 -7.42 -65.71
CA ALA A 1 -6.81 -6.76 -65.13
C ALA A 1 -6.41 -6.18 -63.76
N PRO A 2 -6.47 -4.85 -63.60
CA PRO A 2 -6.27 -4.21 -62.32
C PRO A 2 -7.64 -3.94 -61.69
N GLY A 3 -7.86 -4.37 -60.48
CA GLY A 3 -9.11 -4.05 -59.80
C GLY A 3 -9.39 -5.04 -58.71
N GLU A 4 -9.04 -4.68 -57.48
CA GLU A 4 -9.78 -5.09 -56.28
C GLU A 4 -8.98 -4.77 -55.01
N TRP A 5 -8.66 -3.49 -54.84
CA TRP A 5 -8.18 -2.96 -53.57
C TRP A 5 -9.05 -1.77 -53.13
N SER A 6 -10.37 -1.96 -53.06
CA SER A 6 -11.28 -0.90 -52.64
C SER A 6 -12.37 -1.39 -51.68
N ASP A 7 -12.04 -2.25 -50.74
CA ASP A 7 -12.84 -2.42 -49.55
C ASP A 7 -12.00 -2.09 -48.28
N GLN A 8 -11.56 -0.85 -48.23
CA GLN A 8 -11.29 -0.24 -46.91
C GLN A 8 -12.65 -0.12 -46.20
N LYS A 9 -13.02 -1.20 -45.49
CA LYS A 9 -14.05 -1.19 -44.47
C LYS A 9 -13.87 0.07 -43.66
N LYS A 10 -14.76 1.06 -43.82
CA LYS A 10 -14.87 2.27 -42.98
C LYS A 10 -14.74 1.82 -41.54
N MET A 11 -13.60 2.12 -40.93
CA MET A 11 -13.46 1.96 -39.49
C MET A 11 -14.55 2.81 -38.83
N PRO A 12 -15.41 2.21 -38.00
CA PRO A 12 -16.44 2.98 -37.32
C PRO A 12 -15.73 4.00 -36.43
N HIS A 13 -16.18 5.22 -36.53
CA HIS A 13 -15.87 6.40 -35.72
C HIS A 13 -14.66 6.25 -34.80
N ARG A 14 -13.59 6.96 -35.13
CA ARG A 14 -12.47 7.23 -34.23
C ARG A 14 -13.03 7.74 -32.92
N TYR A 15 -13.21 6.86 -31.94
CA TYR A 15 -13.44 7.28 -30.58
C TYR A 15 -12.22 8.09 -30.18
N SER A 16 -12.33 9.42 -30.20
CA SER A 16 -11.27 10.27 -29.69
C SER A 16 -11.15 9.93 -28.20
N ALA A 17 -9.95 9.48 -27.80
CA ALA A 17 -9.69 9.17 -26.40
C ALA A 17 -10.11 10.37 -25.55
N PRO A 18 -10.92 10.20 -24.50
CA PRO A 18 -11.29 11.29 -23.63
C PRO A 18 -10.02 11.97 -23.08
N VAL A 19 -10.04 13.27 -22.95
CA VAL A 19 -8.92 14.04 -22.40
C VAL A 19 -9.09 14.15 -20.89
N ASP A 20 -8.03 13.90 -20.13
CA ASP A 20 -8.03 14.09 -18.67
C ASP A 20 -8.15 15.60 -18.37
N LYS A 21 -9.38 16.04 -18.05
CA LYS A 21 -9.65 17.44 -17.71
C LYS A 21 -9.04 17.74 -16.33
N CYS A 22 -8.18 18.76 -16.27
CA CYS A 22 -7.54 19.22 -15.04
C CYS A 22 -6.53 18.25 -14.40
N TYR A 23 -6.03 17.23 -15.12
CA TYR A 23 -5.09 16.24 -14.58
C TYR A 23 -5.60 15.51 -13.31
N CYS A 24 -6.93 15.45 -13.12
CA CYS A 24 -7.52 14.83 -11.94
C CYS A 24 -7.12 13.34 -11.82
N VAL A 25 -7.13 12.62 -12.94
CA VAL A 25 -6.73 11.19 -12.95
C VAL A 25 -5.24 11.05 -12.67
N TYR A 26 -4.40 11.96 -13.14
CA TYR A 26 -2.98 12.00 -12.82
C TYR A 26 -2.73 12.13 -11.31
N PHE A 27 -3.44 13.05 -10.64
CA PHE A 27 -3.35 13.20 -9.18
C PHE A 27 -3.87 11.98 -8.43
N VAL A 28 -4.91 11.30 -8.93
CA VAL A 28 -5.38 10.03 -8.35
C VAL A 28 -4.26 9.00 -8.36
N PHE A 29 -3.51 8.84 -9.47
CA PHE A 29 -2.40 7.89 -9.54
C PHE A 29 -1.22 8.29 -8.62
N ILE A 30 -0.91 9.58 -8.45
CA ILE A 30 0.05 10.02 -7.43
C ILE A 30 -0.43 9.62 -6.03
N LEU A 31 -1.68 9.88 -5.70
CA LEU A 31 -2.25 9.54 -4.39
C LEU A 31 -2.25 8.03 -4.14
N GLN A 32 -2.52 7.23 -5.18
CA GLN A 32 -2.39 5.77 -5.08
C GLN A 32 -0.96 5.35 -4.78
N GLY A 33 0.04 5.98 -5.44
CA GLY A 33 1.46 5.74 -5.17
C GLY A 33 1.83 6.05 -3.72
N ILE A 34 1.36 7.16 -3.16
CA ILE A 34 1.55 7.51 -1.75
C ILE A 34 0.94 6.44 -0.85
N GLY A 35 -0.33 6.07 -1.10
CA GLY A 35 -1.06 5.10 -0.28
C GLY A 35 -0.47 3.69 -0.29
N MET A 36 0.24 3.29 -1.35
CA MET A 36 0.91 1.99 -1.43
C MET A 36 2.10 1.90 -0.48
N ASN A 37 2.84 2.98 -0.30
CA ASN A 37 4.10 2.97 0.45
C ASN A 37 3.94 3.45 1.90
N LEU A 38 2.93 4.27 2.17
CA LEU A 38 2.68 4.88 3.47
C LEU A 38 2.51 3.85 4.61
N PRO A 39 1.73 2.75 4.45
CA PRO A 39 1.49 1.82 5.53
C PRO A 39 2.75 1.25 6.18
N TRP A 40 3.69 0.80 5.37
CA TRP A 40 4.97 0.29 5.87
C TRP A 40 5.79 1.37 6.58
N ASN A 41 5.83 2.55 5.99
CA ASN A 41 6.59 3.67 6.52
C ASN A 41 6.10 4.10 7.91
N VAL A 42 4.80 4.02 8.17
CA VAL A 42 4.24 4.37 9.47
C VAL A 42 4.67 3.38 10.55
N PHE A 43 4.72 2.09 10.27
CA PHE A 43 5.24 1.10 11.23
C PHE A 43 6.70 1.38 11.58
N ILE A 44 7.53 1.78 10.60
CA ILE A 44 8.93 2.16 10.85
C ILE A 44 9.02 3.45 11.67
N THR A 45 8.17 4.44 11.40
CA THR A 45 8.21 5.72 12.14
C THR A 45 7.76 5.57 13.58
N ALA A 46 6.85 4.64 13.87
CA ALA A 46 6.33 4.37 15.21
C ALA A 46 7.23 3.46 16.06
N VAL A 47 8.48 3.19 15.66
CA VAL A 47 9.41 2.30 16.38
C VAL A 47 9.58 2.67 17.84
N SER A 48 9.74 3.97 18.17
CA SER A 48 9.89 4.43 19.55
C SER A 48 8.70 4.05 20.44
N TYR A 49 7.48 4.06 19.90
CA TYR A 49 6.28 3.61 20.57
C TYR A 49 6.31 2.11 20.84
N PHE A 50 6.65 1.31 19.82
CA PHE A 50 6.74 -0.13 19.96
C PHE A 50 7.83 -0.53 20.94
N HIS A 51 9.00 0.11 20.88
CA HIS A 51 10.09 -0.12 21.81
C HIS A 51 9.66 0.13 23.28
N ALA A 52 9.00 1.26 23.53
CA ALA A 52 8.50 1.57 24.87
C ALA A 52 7.42 0.58 25.34
N ARG A 53 6.56 0.10 24.45
CA ARG A 53 5.48 -0.85 24.78
C ARG A 53 5.99 -2.27 25.00
N LEU A 54 7.06 -2.67 24.32
CA LEU A 54 7.63 -4.02 24.35
C LEU A 54 8.86 -4.14 25.25
N ALA A 55 9.29 -3.08 25.94
CA ALA A 55 10.50 -3.01 26.75
C ALA A 55 10.61 -4.11 27.83
N THR A 56 9.48 -4.65 28.30
CA THR A 56 9.42 -5.72 29.30
C THR A 56 9.39 -7.13 28.72
N THR A 57 9.42 -7.27 27.39
CA THR A 57 9.33 -8.57 26.72
C THR A 57 10.70 -9.05 26.23
N ALA A 58 10.84 -10.36 26.05
CA ALA A 58 12.05 -10.96 25.48
C ALA A 58 12.30 -10.55 24.00
N VAL A 59 11.31 -9.93 23.33
CA VAL A 59 11.38 -9.51 21.93
C VAL A 59 11.73 -8.03 21.75
N ALA A 60 12.04 -7.31 22.86
CA ALA A 60 12.33 -5.88 22.83
C ALA A 60 13.46 -5.48 21.86
N ASP A 61 14.47 -6.33 21.69
CA ASP A 61 15.62 -6.08 20.80
C ASP A 61 15.45 -6.65 19.38
N THR A 62 14.41 -7.44 19.14
CA THR A 62 14.24 -8.18 17.88
C THR A 62 12.93 -7.89 17.15
N PHE A 63 12.03 -7.11 17.74
CA PHE A 63 10.70 -6.85 17.18
C PHE A 63 10.77 -6.15 15.82
N GLU A 64 11.70 -5.22 15.61
CA GLU A 64 11.89 -4.50 14.34
C GLU A 64 12.22 -5.46 13.21
N ASN A 65 13.18 -6.37 13.46
CA ASN A 65 13.56 -7.40 12.50
C ASN A 65 12.39 -8.34 12.21
N THR A 66 11.62 -8.69 13.25
CA THR A 66 10.44 -9.57 13.10
C THR A 66 9.36 -8.88 12.25
N PHE A 67 9.08 -7.60 12.48
CA PHE A 67 8.11 -6.85 11.68
C PHE A 67 8.57 -6.71 10.23
N SER A 68 9.83 -6.34 10.01
CA SER A 68 10.41 -6.20 8.67
C SER A 68 10.39 -7.52 7.90
N PHE A 69 10.78 -8.59 8.55
CA PHE A 69 10.78 -9.93 7.95
C PHE A 69 9.35 -10.39 7.62
N THR A 70 8.42 -10.25 8.57
CA THR A 70 7.03 -10.66 8.39
C THR A 70 6.34 -9.89 7.27
N TYR A 71 6.54 -8.55 7.23
CA TYR A 71 5.99 -7.73 6.15
C TYR A 71 6.55 -8.14 4.79
N THR A 72 7.87 -8.21 4.67
CA THR A 72 8.56 -8.51 3.41
C THR A 72 8.21 -9.91 2.92
N LEU A 73 8.20 -10.91 3.82
CA LEU A 73 7.84 -12.27 3.46
C LEU A 73 6.38 -12.39 3.00
N SER A 74 5.45 -11.78 3.73
CA SER A 74 4.03 -11.77 3.36
C SER A 74 3.80 -11.07 2.02
N ASN A 75 4.44 -9.91 1.82
CA ASN A 75 4.36 -9.16 0.57
C ASN A 75 4.92 -9.97 -0.61
N LEU A 76 6.11 -10.56 -0.45
CA LEU A 76 6.77 -11.36 -1.49
C LEU A 76 5.96 -12.59 -1.88
N LEU A 77 5.48 -13.36 -0.90
CA LEU A 77 4.71 -14.58 -1.15
C LEU A 77 3.40 -14.28 -1.89
N PHE A 78 2.70 -13.24 -1.48
CA PHE A 78 1.46 -12.85 -2.14
C PHE A 78 1.69 -12.21 -3.51
N MET A 79 2.75 -11.42 -3.68
CA MET A 79 3.13 -10.90 -5.00
C MET A 79 3.45 -12.04 -5.97
N LEU A 80 4.21 -13.05 -5.52
CA LEU A 80 4.49 -14.24 -6.30
C LEU A 80 3.21 -15.02 -6.65
N ALA A 81 2.31 -15.21 -5.67
CA ALA A 81 1.03 -15.86 -5.89
C ALA A 81 0.18 -15.13 -6.92
N VAL A 82 0.12 -13.80 -6.90
CA VAL A 82 -0.60 -12.99 -7.89
C VAL A 82 0.01 -13.16 -9.28
N VAL A 83 1.34 -13.13 -9.40
CA VAL A 83 2.03 -13.31 -10.69
C VAL A 83 1.80 -14.73 -11.25
N MET A 84 1.87 -15.75 -10.41
CA MET A 84 1.63 -17.14 -10.83
C MET A 84 0.17 -17.39 -11.26
N ASN A 85 -0.78 -16.71 -10.61
CA ASN A 85 -2.21 -16.81 -10.91
C ASN A 85 -2.72 -15.72 -11.86
N ALA A 86 -1.84 -14.96 -12.51
CA ALA A 86 -2.22 -13.88 -13.42
C ALA A 86 -3.09 -14.33 -14.60
N ARG A 87 -3.08 -15.63 -14.94
CA ARG A 87 -3.96 -16.26 -15.95
C ARG A 87 -5.40 -16.46 -15.47
N GLN A 88 -5.61 -16.62 -14.17
CA GLN A 88 -6.94 -16.69 -13.60
C GLN A 88 -7.29 -15.29 -13.12
N SER A 89 -8.28 -14.68 -13.76
CA SER A 89 -8.85 -13.39 -13.35
C SER A 89 -9.47 -13.50 -11.96
N PHE A 90 -8.61 -13.61 -10.94
CA PHE A 90 -9.00 -13.98 -9.58
C PHE A 90 -9.77 -12.86 -8.87
N PHE A 91 -9.65 -11.62 -9.34
CA PHE A 91 -10.42 -10.49 -8.84
C PHE A 91 -10.78 -9.54 -9.98
N ASN A 92 -12.04 -9.11 -10.03
CA ASN A 92 -12.39 -7.90 -10.73
C ASN A 92 -11.39 -6.81 -10.34
N MET A 93 -10.81 -6.10 -11.30
CA MET A 93 -9.76 -5.09 -11.09
C MET A 93 -10.11 -4.09 -9.96
N ARG A 94 -11.40 -3.77 -9.79
CA ARG A 94 -11.89 -2.95 -8.67
C ARG A 94 -11.71 -3.64 -7.32
N GLY A 95 -12.06 -4.92 -7.22
CA GLY A 95 -11.93 -5.68 -5.98
C GLY A 95 -10.48 -5.87 -5.56
N SER A 96 -9.57 -6.04 -6.51
CA SER A 96 -8.14 -6.21 -6.25
C SER A 96 -7.47 -4.98 -5.61
N VAL A 97 -8.06 -3.80 -5.73
CA VAL A 97 -7.51 -2.57 -5.12
C VAL A 97 -8.35 -2.13 -3.93
N VAL A 98 -9.69 -2.05 -4.07
CA VAL A 98 -10.56 -1.50 -3.03
C VAL A 98 -10.57 -2.37 -1.78
N ILE A 99 -10.69 -3.70 -1.93
CA ILE A 99 -10.78 -4.60 -0.77
C ILE A 99 -9.51 -4.55 0.08
N PRO A 100 -8.28 -4.74 -0.48
CA PRO A 100 -7.07 -4.68 0.32
C PRO A 100 -6.83 -3.30 0.95
N GLN A 101 -7.09 -2.21 0.24
CA GLN A 101 -6.98 -0.86 0.81
C GLN A 101 -7.96 -0.64 1.96
N THR A 102 -9.20 -1.14 1.86
CA THR A 102 -10.17 -1.05 2.95
C THR A 102 -9.71 -1.87 4.15
N ILE A 103 -9.17 -3.07 3.94
CA ILE A 103 -8.57 -3.89 5.02
C ILE A 103 -7.43 -3.13 5.69
N THR A 104 -6.53 -2.51 4.92
CA THR A 104 -5.43 -1.69 5.44
C THR A 104 -5.96 -0.51 6.27
N ALA A 105 -7.00 0.19 5.80
CA ALA A 105 -7.62 1.28 6.56
C ALA A 105 -8.19 0.79 7.90
N LEU A 106 -8.83 -0.38 7.93
CA LEU A 106 -9.34 -0.98 9.16
C LEU A 106 -8.22 -1.40 10.12
N ILE A 107 -7.12 -1.94 9.60
CA ILE A 107 -5.93 -2.29 10.40
C ILE A 107 -5.37 -1.03 11.06
N PHE A 108 -5.21 0.07 10.32
CA PHE A 108 -4.68 1.32 10.88
C PHE A 108 -5.65 1.97 11.86
N ALA A 109 -6.96 1.91 11.61
CA ALA A 109 -7.97 2.35 12.58
C ALA A 109 -7.92 1.51 13.87
N ALA A 110 -7.77 0.18 13.76
CA ALA A 110 -7.59 -0.70 14.90
C ALA A 110 -6.27 -0.43 15.63
N SER A 111 -5.17 -0.18 14.91
CA SER A 111 -3.88 0.21 15.49
C SER A 111 -3.98 1.54 16.25
N THR A 112 -4.71 2.52 15.71
CA THR A 112 -4.98 3.80 16.36
C THR A 112 -5.73 3.60 17.70
N ALA A 113 -6.75 2.74 17.70
CA ALA A 113 -7.47 2.40 18.92
C ALA A 113 -6.59 1.65 19.93
N LEU A 114 -5.73 0.75 19.45
CA LEU A 114 -4.84 -0.06 20.28
C LEU A 114 -3.79 0.77 21.04
N VAL A 115 -3.49 2.00 20.59
CA VAL A 115 -2.57 2.92 21.29
C VAL A 115 -3.07 3.24 22.72
N TYR A 116 -4.38 3.39 22.90
CA TYR A 116 -4.98 3.74 24.18
C TYR A 116 -5.47 2.54 24.99
N ILE A 117 -5.51 1.35 24.40
CA ILE A 117 -5.93 0.14 25.08
C ILE A 117 -4.72 -0.51 25.76
N ASP A 118 -4.80 -0.72 27.08
CA ASP A 118 -3.77 -1.41 27.83
C ASP A 118 -3.93 -2.93 27.64
N VAL A 119 -3.14 -3.48 26.73
CA VAL A 119 -3.05 -4.91 26.45
C VAL A 119 -1.73 -5.46 26.99
N TYR A 120 -1.70 -6.72 27.42
CA TYR A 120 -0.47 -7.38 27.82
C TYR A 120 0.58 -7.32 26.69
N PRO A 121 1.86 -7.02 26.99
CA PRO A 121 2.89 -6.78 25.97
C PRO A 121 3.06 -7.93 24.97
N ASN A 122 2.99 -9.18 25.40
CA ASN A 122 3.09 -10.33 24.52
C ASN A 122 1.88 -10.46 23.56
N THR A 123 0.67 -10.16 24.07
CA THR A 123 -0.55 -10.15 23.23
C THR A 123 -0.51 -8.99 22.26
N PHE A 124 -0.05 -7.82 22.71
CA PHE A 124 0.17 -6.66 21.84
C PHE A 124 1.13 -6.96 20.69
N PHE A 125 2.27 -7.61 20.98
CA PHE A 125 3.22 -8.05 19.97
C PHE A 125 2.57 -8.98 18.94
N SER A 126 1.85 -10.01 19.39
CA SER A 126 1.19 -10.97 18.50
C SER A 126 0.14 -10.31 17.58
N ILE A 127 -0.66 -9.39 18.12
CA ILE A 127 -1.65 -8.63 17.35
C ILE A 127 -0.95 -7.76 16.30
N THR A 128 0.14 -7.08 16.69
CA THR A 128 0.88 -6.21 15.78
C THR A 128 1.55 -7.01 14.65
N VAL A 129 2.15 -8.17 14.94
CA VAL A 129 2.71 -9.08 13.91
C VAL A 129 1.62 -9.51 12.92
N LEU A 130 0.43 -9.84 13.42
CA LEU A 130 -0.70 -10.19 12.56
C LEU A 130 -1.12 -9.00 11.67
N PHE A 131 -1.21 -7.79 12.22
CA PHE A 131 -1.51 -6.57 11.46
C PHE A 131 -0.47 -6.29 10.38
N VAL A 132 0.82 -6.40 10.72
CA VAL A 132 1.94 -6.23 9.78
C VAL A 132 1.87 -7.25 8.66
N SER A 133 1.56 -8.52 8.97
CA SER A 133 1.39 -9.59 7.97
C SER A 133 0.25 -9.28 6.98
N PHE A 134 -0.93 -8.94 7.49
CA PHE A 134 -2.06 -8.56 6.63
C PHE A 134 -1.80 -7.29 5.82
N THR A 135 -1.08 -6.34 6.38
CA THR A 135 -0.67 -5.12 5.66
C THR A 135 0.28 -5.47 4.51
N GLY A 136 1.22 -6.40 4.71
CA GLY A 136 2.10 -6.90 3.65
C GLY A 136 1.33 -7.59 2.51
N VAL A 137 0.37 -8.45 2.85
CA VAL A 137 -0.54 -9.08 1.87
C VAL A 137 -1.34 -8.03 1.09
N SER A 138 -1.95 -7.10 1.81
CA SER A 138 -2.75 -6.02 1.19
C SER A 138 -1.89 -5.15 0.27
N ALA A 139 -0.67 -4.81 0.69
CA ALA A 139 0.27 -4.04 -0.12
C ALA A 139 0.61 -4.73 -1.44
N ALA A 140 0.85 -6.06 -1.43
CA ALA A 140 1.11 -6.84 -2.65
C ALA A 140 -0.07 -6.80 -3.63
N LEU A 141 -1.30 -6.95 -3.11
CA LEU A 141 -2.52 -6.91 -3.92
C LEU A 141 -2.77 -5.53 -4.51
N VAL A 142 -2.65 -4.47 -3.71
CA VAL A 142 -2.82 -3.08 -4.17
C VAL A 142 -1.76 -2.73 -5.22
N GLN A 143 -0.51 -3.07 -4.95
CA GLN A 143 0.60 -2.78 -5.85
C GLN A 143 0.41 -3.46 -7.20
N SER A 144 0.09 -4.75 -7.23
CA SER A 144 -0.18 -5.46 -8.47
C SER A 144 -1.41 -4.90 -9.21
N GLY A 145 -2.48 -4.57 -8.49
CA GLY A 145 -3.70 -3.99 -9.06
C GLY A 145 -3.46 -2.60 -9.68
N ILE A 146 -2.77 -1.71 -8.96
CA ILE A 146 -2.51 -0.35 -9.44
C ILE A 146 -1.52 -0.33 -10.61
N PHE A 147 -0.41 -1.10 -10.54
CA PHE A 147 0.51 -1.17 -11.69
C PHE A 147 -0.11 -1.88 -12.89
N GLY A 148 -0.93 -2.91 -12.67
CA GLY A 148 -1.71 -3.55 -13.72
C GLY A 148 -2.71 -2.60 -14.39
N LEU A 149 -3.33 -1.73 -13.59
CA LEU A 149 -4.21 -0.67 -14.10
C LEU A 149 -3.42 0.42 -14.83
N ALA A 150 -2.36 0.96 -14.21
CA ALA A 150 -1.54 2.02 -14.78
C ALA A 150 -0.89 1.61 -16.12
N GLY A 151 -0.56 0.33 -16.29
CA GLY A 151 -0.05 -0.21 -17.55
C GLY A 151 -1.04 -0.16 -18.72
N ARG A 152 -2.33 0.02 -18.47
CA ARG A 152 -3.37 0.21 -19.51
C ARG A 152 -3.54 1.69 -19.89
N PHE A 153 -3.02 2.60 -19.10
CA PHE A 153 -3.05 4.04 -19.34
C PHE A 153 -1.76 4.50 -20.07
N PRO A 154 -1.74 5.70 -20.63
CA PRO A 154 -0.50 6.29 -21.14
C PRO A 154 0.63 6.26 -20.11
N PRO A 155 1.92 6.14 -20.52
CA PRO A 155 3.06 5.95 -19.61
C PRO A 155 3.20 7.01 -18.51
N ILE A 156 2.66 8.21 -18.71
CA ILE A 156 2.67 9.30 -17.74
C ILE A 156 1.97 8.92 -16.43
N TYR A 157 0.94 8.06 -16.46
CA TYR A 157 0.22 7.63 -15.26
C TYR A 157 1.00 6.61 -14.44
N THR A 158 1.80 5.76 -15.08
CA THR A 158 2.75 4.88 -14.39
C THR A 158 3.84 5.70 -13.69
N GLN A 159 4.34 6.75 -14.36
CA GLN A 159 5.28 7.69 -13.74
C GLN A 159 4.65 8.42 -12.55
N ALA A 160 3.36 8.77 -12.62
CA ALA A 160 2.64 9.37 -11.52
C ALA A 160 2.60 8.47 -10.27
N VAL A 161 2.36 7.15 -10.45
CA VAL A 161 2.41 6.19 -9.34
C VAL A 161 3.81 6.16 -8.71
N MET A 162 4.85 6.05 -9.53
CA MET A 162 6.24 6.03 -9.04
C MET A 162 6.62 7.34 -8.33
N ALA A 163 6.20 8.48 -8.87
CA ALA A 163 6.38 9.79 -8.23
C ALA A 163 5.68 9.85 -6.87
N GLY A 164 4.45 9.31 -6.76
CA GLY A 164 3.72 9.19 -5.50
C GLY A 164 4.46 8.37 -4.44
N GLN A 165 5.04 7.24 -4.83
CA GLN A 165 5.87 6.42 -3.92
C GLN A 165 7.11 7.19 -3.44
N GLY A 166 7.76 7.94 -4.33
CA GLY A 166 8.88 8.82 -3.98
C GLY A 166 8.47 9.92 -2.98
N ILE A 167 7.34 10.58 -3.21
CA ILE A 167 6.78 11.60 -2.31
C ILE A 167 6.53 11.01 -0.91
N ALA A 168 5.95 9.81 -0.83
CA ALA A 168 5.73 9.14 0.45
C ALA A 168 7.05 8.93 1.22
N GLY A 169 8.12 8.51 0.53
CA GLY A 169 9.45 8.36 1.12
C GLY A 169 10.01 9.67 1.65
N VAL A 170 9.87 10.77 0.88
CA VAL A 170 10.32 12.11 1.31
C VAL A 170 9.55 12.58 2.55
N ILE A 171 8.22 12.42 2.57
CA ILE A 171 7.40 12.79 3.74
C ILE A 171 7.89 12.07 5.00
N VAL A 172 8.11 10.76 4.93
CA VAL A 172 8.57 9.97 6.06
C VAL A 172 9.98 10.38 6.51
N SER A 173 10.90 10.59 5.57
CA SER A 173 12.26 11.04 5.89
C SER A 173 12.25 12.42 6.57
N CYS A 174 11.44 13.36 6.10
CA CYS A 174 11.27 14.66 6.73
C CYS A 174 10.67 14.53 8.14
N THR A 175 9.66 13.69 8.32
CA THR A 175 9.05 13.45 9.62
C THR A 175 10.06 12.85 10.60
N SER A 176 10.83 11.86 10.19
CA SER A 176 11.88 11.23 11.01
C SER A 176 12.96 12.26 11.42
N LEU A 177 13.36 13.13 10.47
CA LEU A 177 14.33 14.19 10.75
C LEU A 177 13.79 15.20 11.80
N VAL A 178 12.55 15.66 11.62
CA VAL A 178 11.91 16.57 12.58
C VAL A 178 11.82 15.95 13.96
N THR A 179 11.42 14.67 14.04
CA THR A 179 11.36 13.94 15.32
C THR A 179 12.75 13.83 15.97
N ALA A 180 13.79 13.50 15.19
CA ALA A 180 15.16 13.42 15.70
C ALA A 180 15.67 14.77 16.22
N LEU A 181 15.37 15.88 15.54
CA LEU A 181 15.76 17.22 15.95
C LEU A 181 14.96 17.72 17.18
N SER A 182 13.74 17.24 17.36
CA SER A 182 12.89 17.59 18.51
C SER A 182 13.24 16.81 19.76
N THR A 183 14.02 15.73 19.64
CA THR A 183 14.51 14.98 20.82
C THR A 183 15.70 15.72 21.40
N PRO A 184 15.68 16.17 22.68
CA PRO A 184 16.81 16.85 23.29
C PRO A 184 18.04 15.94 23.25
N CYS A 185 19.17 16.46 22.78
CA CYS A 185 20.44 15.74 22.77
C CYS A 185 20.78 15.33 24.22
N ILE A 186 20.76 14.04 24.50
CA ILE A 186 21.36 13.52 25.74
C ILE A 186 22.85 13.67 25.56
N THR A 187 23.46 14.65 26.20
CA THR A 187 24.90 14.84 26.28
C THR A 187 25.49 13.62 26.99
N PHE A 188 26.14 12.74 26.25
CA PHE A 188 26.95 11.69 26.85
C PHE A 188 28.16 12.35 27.52
N ASN A 189 28.07 12.58 28.81
CA ASN A 189 29.24 12.86 29.61
C ASN A 189 29.99 11.54 29.82
N GLU A 190 31.09 11.36 29.09
CA GLU A 190 32.06 10.33 29.34
C GLU A 190 32.74 10.58 30.70
N THR A 191 32.15 10.12 31.79
CA THR A 191 32.87 9.82 33.03
C THR A 191 32.11 8.76 33.79
N ASN A 192 32.63 7.55 33.69
CA ASN A 192 32.51 6.43 34.64
C ASN A 192 31.15 6.05 35.21
N SER A 193 30.78 4.85 34.86
CA SER A 193 29.99 3.90 35.65
C SER A 193 28.48 4.10 35.71
N THR A 194 27.81 3.07 35.27
CA THR A 194 26.43 2.69 35.58
C THR A 194 25.36 3.51 34.87
N ILE A 195 24.92 3.01 33.76
CA ILE A 195 23.75 3.48 33.02
C ILE A 195 22.51 3.22 33.87
N ALA A 196 22.05 4.26 34.57
CA ALA A 196 20.69 4.34 35.03
C ALA A 196 19.99 5.46 34.24
N PRO A 197 18.88 5.21 33.55
CA PRO A 197 18.12 6.30 32.98
C PRO A 197 17.52 7.11 34.11
N SER A 198 17.98 8.36 34.30
CA SER A 198 17.40 9.31 35.23
C SER A 198 16.01 9.71 34.73
N SER A 199 15.02 8.94 35.09
CA SER A 199 13.63 9.37 35.13
C SER A 199 13.47 10.36 36.30
N SER A 200 13.18 11.61 35.96
CA SER A 200 12.67 12.57 36.95
C SER A 200 11.42 11.98 37.61
N SER A 201 11.59 11.73 38.90
CA SER A 201 10.63 11.18 39.82
C SER A 201 9.36 12.00 39.90
N SER A 202 8.22 11.38 39.60
CA SER A 202 7.03 11.56 40.42
C SER A 202 6.56 10.19 40.89
N SER A 203 6.69 9.98 42.17
CA SER A 203 6.29 8.82 42.93
C SER A 203 4.81 8.53 42.75
N SER A 204 4.51 7.38 42.18
CA SER A 204 3.22 6.71 42.32
C SER A 204 3.46 5.22 42.22
N ASN A 205 3.26 4.53 43.37
CA ASN A 205 3.25 3.08 43.47
C ASN A 205 2.17 2.50 42.54
N ASN A 206 2.58 1.86 41.46
CA ASN A 206 1.77 0.81 40.82
C ASN A 206 2.68 -0.14 40.06
N ASN A 207 2.51 -1.43 40.33
CA ASN A 207 3.23 -2.59 39.78
C ASN A 207 2.92 -2.83 38.27
N ASN A 208 3.03 -1.82 37.43
CA ASN A 208 2.92 -1.94 35.97
C ASN A 208 4.27 -1.54 35.37
N GLY A 209 4.80 -2.35 34.46
CA GLY A 209 6.07 -2.09 33.77
C GLY A 209 6.11 -0.70 33.12
N PRO A 210 7.28 -0.26 32.60
CA PRO A 210 7.46 1.09 32.06
C PRO A 210 6.42 1.37 30.97
N GLN A 211 5.49 2.25 31.25
CA GLN A 211 4.49 2.73 30.30
C GLN A 211 5.14 3.77 29.37
N PRO A 212 4.83 3.76 28.06
CA PRO A 212 5.28 4.81 27.15
C PRO A 212 4.84 6.19 27.67
N ASN A 213 5.73 7.16 27.62
CA ASN A 213 5.42 8.55 27.99
C ASN A 213 4.25 9.06 27.12
N ASP A 214 3.39 9.91 27.68
CA ASP A 214 2.19 10.42 26.97
C ASP A 214 2.52 11.09 25.64
N SER A 215 3.69 11.71 25.51
CA SER A 215 4.17 12.29 24.26
C SER A 215 4.42 11.26 23.16
N VAL A 216 4.96 10.09 23.51
CA VAL A 216 5.23 8.99 22.57
C VAL A 216 3.92 8.32 22.12
N LYS A 217 2.96 8.18 23.04
CA LYS A 217 1.61 7.69 22.71
C LYS A 217 0.88 8.64 21.76
N SER A 218 0.94 9.95 22.03
CA SER A 218 0.32 10.97 21.16
C SER A 218 0.92 10.97 19.77
N ALA A 219 2.24 10.92 19.65
CA ALA A 219 2.90 10.84 18.35
C ALA A 219 2.51 9.58 17.55
N ALA A 220 2.48 8.42 18.19
CA ALA A 220 2.05 7.17 17.54
C ALA A 220 0.59 7.25 17.08
N PHE A 221 -0.30 7.80 17.92
CA PHE A 221 -1.70 8.01 17.58
C PHE A 221 -1.84 8.90 16.35
N GLU A 222 -1.13 10.02 16.28
CA GLU A 222 -1.15 10.94 15.15
C GLU A 222 -0.67 10.25 13.86
N TYR A 223 0.39 9.44 13.92
CA TYR A 223 0.89 8.70 12.75
C TYR A 223 -0.12 7.68 12.23
N PHE A 224 -0.71 6.89 13.11
CA PHE A 224 -1.71 5.90 12.69
C PHE A 224 -2.99 6.56 12.21
N LEU A 225 -3.44 7.63 12.84
CA LEU A 225 -4.63 8.38 12.43
C LEU A 225 -4.42 9.04 11.06
N ALA A 226 -3.30 9.74 10.86
CA ALA A 226 -2.96 10.36 9.59
C ALA A 226 -2.91 9.33 8.46
N SER A 227 -2.31 8.16 8.72
CA SER A 227 -2.27 7.05 7.77
C SER A 227 -3.66 6.51 7.43
N THR A 228 -4.51 6.35 8.44
CA THR A 228 -5.91 5.93 8.23
C THR A 228 -6.61 6.90 7.28
N VAL A 229 -6.48 8.21 7.52
CA VAL A 229 -7.08 9.25 6.66
C VAL A 229 -6.55 9.16 5.23
N VAL A 230 -5.23 9.06 5.06
CA VAL A 230 -4.63 8.96 3.71
C VAL A 230 -5.09 7.70 2.99
N VAL A 231 -5.12 6.54 3.64
CA VAL A 231 -5.58 5.29 3.01
C VAL A 231 -7.07 5.38 2.65
N VAL A 232 -7.91 5.99 3.48
CA VAL A 232 -9.33 6.24 3.13
C VAL A 232 -9.44 7.16 1.92
N LEU A 233 -8.64 8.22 1.85
CA LEU A 233 -8.60 9.11 0.68
C LEU A 233 -8.16 8.36 -0.59
N THR A 234 -7.23 7.41 -0.51
CA THR A 234 -6.85 6.59 -1.67
C THR A 234 -8.00 5.69 -2.14
N VAL A 235 -8.78 5.12 -1.21
CA VAL A 235 -9.99 4.33 -1.56
C VAL A 235 -11.00 5.22 -2.29
N VAL A 236 -11.30 6.40 -1.75
CA VAL A 236 -12.25 7.35 -2.37
C VAL A 236 -11.77 7.79 -3.75
N ALA A 237 -10.48 8.11 -3.87
CA ALA A 237 -9.88 8.50 -5.15
C ALA A 237 -9.93 7.37 -6.18
N PHE A 238 -9.72 6.12 -5.77
CA PHE A 238 -9.86 4.98 -6.68
C PHE A 238 -11.32 4.75 -7.11
N LEU A 239 -12.28 4.91 -6.20
CA LEU A 239 -13.70 4.85 -6.54
C LEU A 239 -14.08 5.96 -7.52
N TYR A 240 -13.58 7.17 -7.31
CA TYR A 240 -13.75 8.28 -8.26
C TYR A 240 -13.20 7.91 -9.66
N LEU A 241 -11.98 7.34 -9.73
CA LEU A 241 -11.39 6.85 -10.99
C LEU A 241 -12.29 5.80 -11.66
N SER A 242 -12.90 4.92 -10.88
CA SER A 242 -13.80 3.87 -11.38
C SER A 242 -15.12 4.42 -11.94
N TRP A 243 -15.53 5.60 -11.51
CA TRP A 243 -16.78 6.25 -11.98
C TRP A 243 -16.54 7.24 -13.11
N ASN A 244 -15.32 7.77 -13.24
CA ASN A 244 -14.96 8.73 -14.28
C ASN A 244 -14.93 8.04 -15.66
N ASP A 245 -15.46 8.72 -16.69
CA ASP A 245 -15.50 8.19 -18.06
C ASP A 245 -14.12 7.95 -18.65
N PHE A 246 -13.13 8.76 -18.28
CA PHE A 246 -11.72 8.54 -18.64
C PHE A 246 -11.19 7.23 -18.05
N GLY A 247 -11.44 6.98 -16.77
CA GLY A 247 -11.08 5.74 -16.08
C GLY A 247 -11.79 4.53 -16.68
N LYS A 248 -13.08 4.65 -16.97
CA LYS A 248 -13.84 3.58 -17.63
C LYS A 248 -13.29 3.24 -19.00
N PHE A 249 -12.93 4.25 -19.80
CA PHE A 249 -12.39 4.04 -21.14
C PHE A 249 -11.11 3.21 -21.15
N TYR A 250 -10.13 3.57 -20.31
CA TYR A 250 -8.84 2.87 -20.26
C TYR A 250 -8.89 1.58 -19.43
N ALA A 251 -9.70 1.52 -18.38
CA ALA A 251 -9.75 0.36 -17.50
C ALA A 251 -10.64 -0.76 -18.03
N PHE A 252 -11.73 -0.45 -18.77
CA PHE A 252 -12.77 -1.40 -19.12
C PHE A 252 -12.97 -1.57 -20.63
N ALA A 253 -12.90 -0.51 -21.47
CA ALA A 253 -13.07 -0.64 -22.93
C ALA A 253 -11.96 -1.47 -23.56
N HIS A 254 -10.80 -1.54 -22.93
CA HIS A 254 -9.68 -2.35 -23.41
C HIS A 254 -9.85 -3.83 -23.08
N ASN A 255 -10.61 -4.17 -22.03
CA ASN A 255 -10.86 -5.55 -21.65
C ASN A 255 -11.77 -6.26 -22.66
N ASP A 256 -12.87 -5.61 -23.05
CA ASP A 256 -13.82 -6.18 -24.01
C ASP A 256 -13.16 -6.46 -25.37
N LYS A 257 -12.24 -5.57 -25.80
CA LYS A 257 -11.52 -5.73 -27.05
C LYS A 257 -10.43 -6.81 -27.00
N TYR A 258 -9.79 -7.01 -25.85
CA TYR A 258 -8.84 -8.09 -25.67
C TYR A 258 -9.52 -9.45 -25.61
N ASP A 259 -10.66 -9.54 -24.93
CA ASP A 259 -11.46 -10.76 -24.88
C ASP A 259 -11.96 -11.15 -26.27
N GLU A 260 -12.41 -10.17 -27.07
CA GLU A 260 -12.82 -10.38 -28.47
C GLU A 260 -11.66 -10.84 -29.37
N ILE A 261 -10.45 -10.27 -29.18
CA ILE A 261 -9.25 -10.70 -29.93
C ILE A 261 -8.81 -12.11 -29.53
N ILE A 262 -8.85 -12.45 -28.24
CA ILE A 262 -8.51 -13.79 -27.76
C ILE A 262 -9.50 -14.82 -28.30
N GLU A 263 -10.80 -14.54 -28.28
CA GLU A 263 -11.81 -15.42 -28.86
C GLU A 263 -11.60 -15.63 -30.38
N GLN A 264 -11.30 -14.56 -31.11
CA GLN A 264 -10.99 -14.67 -32.54
C GLN A 264 -9.73 -15.52 -32.81
N GLN A 265 -8.68 -15.35 -32.00
CA GLN A 265 -7.47 -16.18 -32.13
C GLN A 265 -7.73 -17.66 -31.79
N GLN A 266 -8.54 -17.95 -30.80
CA GLN A 266 -8.92 -19.32 -30.44
C GLN A 266 -9.76 -19.96 -31.54
N GLN A 267 -10.70 -19.23 -32.14
CA GLN A 267 -11.49 -19.71 -33.25
C GLN A 267 -10.63 -19.99 -34.48
N GLN A 268 -9.65 -19.13 -34.78
CA GLN A 268 -8.72 -19.37 -35.89
C GLN A 268 -7.83 -20.60 -35.65
N GLN A 269 -7.35 -20.81 -34.42
CA GLN A 269 -6.59 -22.02 -34.10
C GLN A 269 -7.41 -23.30 -34.19
N GLN A 270 -8.67 -23.27 -33.78
CA GLN A 270 -9.59 -24.41 -33.94
C GLN A 270 -9.87 -24.72 -35.39
N GLN A 271 -10.05 -23.71 -36.24
CA GLN A 271 -10.25 -23.90 -37.68
C GLN A 271 -9.00 -24.48 -38.34
N GLN A 272 -7.80 -24.03 -37.97
CA GLN A 272 -6.55 -24.60 -38.49
C GLN A 272 -6.34 -26.07 -38.11
N GLN A 273 -6.71 -26.43 -36.86
CA GLN A 273 -6.64 -27.83 -36.42
C GLN A 273 -7.63 -28.72 -37.12
N GLN A 274 -8.84 -28.24 -37.45
CA GLN A 274 -9.83 -28.98 -38.24
C GLN A 274 -9.40 -29.19 -39.70
N GLN A 275 -8.68 -28.23 -40.28
CA GLN A 275 -8.13 -28.36 -41.63
C GLN A 275 -6.93 -29.30 -41.72
N GLN A 276 -6.20 -29.52 -40.64
CA GLN A 276 -5.08 -30.49 -40.60
C GLN A 276 -5.55 -31.95 -40.38
N HIS A 277 -6.80 -32.14 -39.96
CA HIS A 277 -7.38 -33.46 -39.75
C HIS A 277 -8.27 -33.93 -40.93
N GLN A 278 -8.39 -33.16 -42.01
CA GLN A 278 -8.99 -33.53 -43.27
C GLN A 278 -7.92 -33.86 -44.32
#